data_9804af37f9962869e13b7e49bf9bd05e
#
_entry.id   9804af37f9962869e13b7e49bf9bd05e
#
_cell.length_a   1.000
_cell.length_b   1.000
_cell.length_c   1.000
_cell.angle_alpha   90.00
_cell.angle_beta   90.00
_cell.angle_gamma   90.00
#
_symmetry.space_group_name_H-M   'P 1'
#
loop_
_entity.id
_entity.type
_entity.pdbx_description
1 polymer ?
#
loop_
_entity_poly.entity_id
_entity_poly.type
_entity_poly.pdbx_seq_one_letter_code
_entity_poly.pdbx_strand_id
1 'polypeptide(L)'
;MHAFVDVPAEHVDRARAFWSAVTGWPVGDPWPGHPEFASLAPPDGAPYLHVQTIGGPPRVHLDLVGDPDRDTDRLERLGATRGARHEARQVMSSPSGLPFCVCDEQWPHRRPGATAWPDGHRSRLVQLCVDVPASHYDTELAFWRAATGWDDEPVDAPEFHRLVHRAESPLQLLVQRLGDDDPGEVRAHLDLGSRDVPAEVARVEALGARVLRPGDGFVALQDPVGLPFCATANDPDR
;
A
#
# COMPACT_ATOMS: atom_id res chain seq x y z
N MET A 1 1.22 9.08 3.87
CA MET A 1 1.09 7.62 4.06
C MET A 1 2.15 6.93 3.21
N HIS A 2 2.83 5.93 3.77
CA HIS A 2 3.80 5.08 3.08
C HIS A 2 3.25 3.66 3.01
N ALA A 3 3.74 2.90 2.03
CA ALA A 3 3.43 1.48 1.87
C ALA A 3 4.72 0.65 2.00
N PHE A 4 4.59 -0.49 2.64
CA PHE A 4 5.69 -1.44 2.83
C PHE A 4 5.32 -2.79 2.25
N VAL A 5 6.25 -3.35 1.49
CA VAL A 5 6.26 -4.73 1.04
C VAL A 5 7.13 -5.51 2.02
N ASP A 6 6.49 -6.23 2.93
CA ASP A 6 7.14 -7.04 3.95
C ASP A 6 7.39 -8.44 3.41
N VAL A 7 8.63 -8.90 3.44
CA VAL A 7 9.00 -10.23 2.94
C VAL A 7 10.05 -10.90 3.82
N PRO A 8 10.06 -12.24 3.92
CA PRO A 8 11.15 -12.93 4.59
C PRO A 8 12.48 -12.78 3.82
N ALA A 9 13.60 -12.99 4.52
CA ALA A 9 14.94 -12.71 4.00
C ALA A 9 15.25 -13.42 2.67
N GLU A 10 14.75 -14.63 2.49
CA GLU A 10 14.93 -15.43 1.26
C GLU A 10 14.20 -14.86 0.04
N HIS A 11 13.28 -13.92 0.24
CA HIS A 11 12.49 -13.28 -0.83
C HIS A 11 12.84 -11.83 -1.08
N VAL A 12 13.66 -11.19 -0.23
CA VAL A 12 13.89 -9.75 -0.24
C VAL A 12 14.48 -9.24 -1.55
N ASP A 13 15.46 -9.92 -2.11
CA ASP A 13 16.10 -9.50 -3.38
C ASP A 13 15.14 -9.61 -4.55
N ARG A 14 14.29 -10.66 -4.56
CA ARG A 14 13.27 -10.84 -5.60
C ARG A 14 12.19 -9.75 -5.50
N ALA A 15 11.71 -9.45 -4.30
CA ALA A 15 10.74 -8.38 -4.08
C ALA A 15 11.31 -7.02 -4.48
N ARG A 16 12.54 -6.68 -4.07
CA ARG A 16 13.22 -5.45 -4.45
C ARG A 16 13.37 -5.31 -5.96
N ALA A 17 13.84 -6.36 -6.64
CA ALA A 17 14.02 -6.35 -8.09
C ALA A 17 12.68 -6.17 -8.82
N PHE A 18 11.64 -6.90 -8.40
CA PHE A 18 10.32 -6.79 -9.01
C PHE A 18 9.71 -5.40 -8.83
N TRP A 19 9.59 -4.92 -7.60
CA TRP A 19 8.95 -3.63 -7.34
C TRP A 19 9.75 -2.43 -7.87
N SER A 20 11.09 -2.55 -7.94
CA SER A 20 11.95 -1.59 -8.63
C SER A 20 11.63 -1.54 -10.13
N ALA A 21 11.48 -2.69 -10.79
CA ALA A 21 11.13 -2.75 -12.20
C ALA A 21 9.66 -2.31 -12.46
N VAL A 22 8.74 -2.63 -11.54
CA VAL A 22 7.32 -2.21 -11.62
C VAL A 22 7.18 -0.70 -11.54
N THR A 23 7.89 -0.04 -10.62
CA THR A 23 7.82 1.41 -10.42
C THR A 23 8.74 2.19 -11.35
N GLY A 24 9.80 1.56 -11.87
CA GLY A 24 10.91 2.23 -12.55
C GLY A 24 11.83 2.99 -11.58
N TRP A 25 11.73 2.72 -10.28
CA TRP A 25 12.53 3.39 -9.24
C TRP A 25 13.66 2.49 -8.75
N PRO A 26 14.90 2.97 -8.68
CA PRO A 26 16.00 2.19 -8.14
C PRO A 26 15.78 1.88 -6.65
N VAL A 27 16.30 0.75 -6.22
CA VAL A 27 16.40 0.41 -4.80
C VAL A 27 17.48 1.30 -4.20
N GLY A 28 17.12 2.07 -3.18
CA GLY A 28 18.05 2.88 -2.40
C GLY A 28 18.91 2.04 -1.46
N ASP A 29 19.87 2.70 -0.81
CA ASP A 29 20.66 2.07 0.23
C ASP A 29 19.78 1.64 1.42
N PRO A 30 20.18 0.61 2.16
CA PRO A 30 19.52 0.28 3.42
C PRO A 30 19.48 1.47 4.38
N TRP A 31 18.43 1.57 5.16
CA TRP A 31 18.29 2.70 6.10
C TRP A 31 19.40 2.67 7.16
N PRO A 32 19.99 3.81 7.53
CA PRO A 32 21.02 3.88 8.53
C PRO A 32 20.58 3.26 9.86
N GLY A 33 21.32 2.26 10.34
CA GLY A 33 20.97 1.52 11.58
C GLY A 33 19.84 0.48 11.43
N HIS A 34 19.20 0.41 10.26
CA HIS A 34 18.06 -0.44 9.98
C HIS A 34 18.20 -1.16 8.62
N PRO A 35 19.13 -2.12 8.50
CA PRO A 35 19.43 -2.78 7.22
C PRO A 35 18.27 -3.62 6.66
N GLU A 36 17.27 -3.92 7.51
CA GLU A 36 16.04 -4.60 7.11
C GLU A 36 15.16 -3.77 6.18
N PHE A 37 15.34 -2.42 6.11
CA PHE A 37 14.56 -1.52 5.27
C PHE A 37 15.34 -0.99 4.08
N ALA A 38 14.67 -0.89 2.94
CA ALA A 38 15.15 -0.13 1.78
C ALA A 38 13.98 0.59 1.11
N SER A 39 14.21 1.83 0.69
CA SER A 39 13.23 2.60 -0.08
C SER A 39 13.41 2.39 -1.57
N LEU A 40 12.31 2.40 -2.33
CA LEU A 40 12.37 2.60 -3.77
C LEU A 40 12.43 4.11 -4.04
N ALA A 41 13.52 4.58 -4.63
CA ALA A 41 13.85 5.99 -4.77
C ALA A 41 13.35 6.56 -6.10
N PRO A 42 12.23 7.32 -6.13
CA PRO A 42 11.75 7.92 -7.36
C PRO A 42 12.75 9.00 -7.86
N PRO A 43 12.80 9.27 -9.18
CA PRO A 43 13.68 10.30 -9.74
C PRO A 43 13.26 11.71 -9.33
N ASP A 44 12.00 11.88 -8.93
CA ASP A 44 11.45 13.13 -8.40
C ASP A 44 10.49 12.82 -7.23
N GLY A 45 10.27 13.81 -6.36
CA GLY A 45 9.41 13.60 -5.19
C GLY A 45 10.07 12.80 -4.08
N ALA A 46 9.27 12.37 -3.11
CA ALA A 46 9.70 11.59 -1.96
C ALA A 46 9.35 10.09 -2.14
N PRO A 47 10.21 9.17 -1.69
CA PRO A 47 9.88 7.76 -1.67
C PRO A 47 8.70 7.50 -0.72
N TYR A 48 7.80 6.60 -1.11
CA TYR A 48 6.65 6.18 -0.31
C TYR A 48 6.36 4.68 -0.43
N LEU A 49 7.18 3.97 -1.21
CA LEU A 49 7.18 2.52 -1.27
C LEU A 49 8.51 2.01 -0.74
N HIS A 50 8.43 1.10 0.22
CA HIS A 50 9.57 0.52 0.89
C HIS A 50 9.48 -1.00 0.88
N VAL A 51 10.61 -1.68 1.00
CA VAL A 51 10.68 -3.13 1.19
C VAL A 51 11.32 -3.40 2.54
N GLN A 52 10.64 -4.18 3.37
CA GLN A 52 11.12 -4.57 4.69
C GLN A 52 11.36 -6.08 4.75
N THR A 53 12.51 -6.47 5.31
CA THR A 53 12.75 -7.87 5.67
C THR A 53 12.12 -8.20 7.01
N ILE A 54 11.29 -9.25 7.05
CA ILE A 54 10.58 -9.69 8.26
C ILE A 54 10.80 -11.18 8.53
N GLY A 55 10.42 -11.66 9.72
CA GLY A 55 10.48 -13.06 10.12
C GLY A 55 9.20 -13.88 9.85
N GLY A 56 8.23 -13.33 9.10
CA GLY A 56 6.93 -13.95 8.84
C GLY A 56 6.59 -14.06 7.36
N PRO A 57 5.37 -14.49 7.01
CA PRO A 57 4.93 -14.56 5.62
C PRO A 57 4.89 -13.18 4.96
N PRO A 58 5.00 -13.12 3.61
CA PRO A 58 4.87 -11.87 2.87
C PRO A 58 3.54 -11.17 3.15
N ARG A 59 3.58 -9.85 3.27
CA ARG A 59 2.38 -9.01 3.45
C ARG A 59 2.65 -7.58 2.98
N VAL A 60 1.59 -6.79 2.90
CA VAL A 60 1.66 -5.34 2.75
C VAL A 60 1.20 -4.71 4.05
N HIS A 61 1.93 -3.70 4.54
CA HIS A 61 1.44 -2.83 5.61
C HIS A 61 1.59 -1.36 5.23
N LEU A 62 0.97 -0.48 6.01
CA LEU A 62 1.02 0.96 5.80
C LEU A 62 1.59 1.69 7.02
N ASP A 63 2.24 2.82 6.76
CA ASP A 63 2.63 3.76 7.79
C ASP A 63 1.85 5.06 7.64
N LEU A 64 1.13 5.44 8.68
CA LEU A 64 0.52 6.75 8.80
C LEU A 64 1.57 7.74 9.29
N VAL A 65 1.71 8.86 8.59
CA VAL A 65 2.54 9.97 9.06
C VAL A 65 1.78 10.74 10.12
N GLY A 66 2.37 10.89 11.30
CA GLY A 66 1.77 11.53 12.45
C GLY A 66 2.71 11.59 13.64
N ASP A 67 2.23 12.08 14.76
CA ASP A 67 2.95 12.08 16.02
C ASP A 67 2.69 10.77 16.78
N PRO A 68 3.67 9.84 16.88
CA PRO A 68 3.45 8.55 17.52
C PRO A 68 2.99 8.65 18.99
N ASP A 69 3.41 9.66 19.72
CA ASP A 69 3.04 9.82 21.14
C ASP A 69 1.60 10.31 21.29
N ARG A 70 1.21 11.30 20.48
CA ARG A 70 -0.15 11.86 20.49
C ARG A 70 -1.17 10.92 19.82
N ASP A 71 -0.81 10.37 18.66
CA ASP A 71 -1.77 9.66 17.82
C ASP A 71 -2.03 8.24 18.30
N THR A 72 -1.08 7.58 18.98
CA THR A 72 -1.29 6.22 19.52
C THR A 72 -2.49 6.16 20.46
N ASP A 73 -2.57 7.03 21.46
CA ASP A 73 -3.71 7.03 22.40
C ASP A 73 -5.04 7.32 21.71
N ARG A 74 -5.03 8.14 20.67
CA ARG A 74 -6.22 8.41 19.86
C ARG A 74 -6.65 7.16 19.10
N LEU A 75 -5.72 6.47 18.46
CA LEU A 75 -6.00 5.26 17.68
C LEU A 75 -6.45 4.09 18.56
N GLU A 76 -5.91 3.94 19.78
CA GLU A 76 -6.41 2.95 20.73
C GLU A 76 -7.87 3.21 21.13
N ARG A 77 -8.26 4.48 21.33
CA ARG A 77 -9.67 4.83 21.58
C ARG A 77 -10.59 4.50 20.38
N LEU A 78 -10.05 4.43 19.18
CA LEU A 78 -10.77 4.01 17.97
C LEU A 78 -10.79 2.48 17.78
N GLY A 79 -10.15 1.73 18.68
CA GLY A 79 -10.15 0.27 18.66
C GLY A 79 -8.87 -0.39 18.15
N ALA A 80 -7.82 0.38 17.82
CA ALA A 80 -6.53 -0.19 17.45
C ALA A 80 -5.82 -0.79 18.67
N THR A 81 -4.97 -1.77 18.43
CA THR A 81 -4.11 -2.38 19.45
C THR A 81 -2.68 -1.88 19.30
N ARG A 82 -2.08 -1.48 20.42
CA ARG A 82 -0.69 -1.04 20.49
C ARG A 82 0.25 -2.24 20.47
N GLY A 83 1.25 -2.19 19.57
CA GLY A 83 2.37 -3.11 19.49
C GLY A 83 3.67 -2.53 20.04
N ALA A 84 4.79 -2.96 19.46
CA ALA A 84 6.11 -2.48 19.88
C ALA A 84 6.33 -1.00 19.57
N ARG A 85 7.04 -0.29 20.48
CA ARG A 85 7.52 1.07 20.27
C ARG A 85 8.97 1.03 19.78
N HIS A 86 9.25 1.76 18.72
CA HIS A 86 10.58 2.06 18.22
C HIS A 86 10.80 3.59 18.32
N GLU A 87 12.04 4.04 18.18
CA GLU A 87 12.40 5.45 18.42
C GLU A 87 11.48 6.44 17.65
N ALA A 88 11.31 6.27 16.35
CA ALA A 88 10.54 7.18 15.49
C ALA A 88 9.17 6.63 15.06
N ARG A 89 8.74 5.44 15.55
CA ARG A 89 7.50 4.81 15.12
C ARG A 89 6.85 3.98 16.22
N GLN A 90 5.52 3.91 16.17
CA GLN A 90 4.70 3.02 16.97
C GLN A 90 4.04 1.98 16.06
N VAL A 91 4.31 0.71 16.33
CA VAL A 91 3.59 -0.39 15.67
C VAL A 91 2.20 -0.50 16.27
N MET A 92 1.21 -0.66 15.43
CA MET A 92 -0.21 -0.79 15.77
C MET A 92 -0.83 -1.94 14.98
N SER A 93 -2.01 -2.38 15.41
CA SER A 93 -2.91 -3.20 14.59
C SER A 93 -4.29 -2.57 14.58
N SER A 94 -4.97 -2.59 13.43
CA SER A 94 -6.36 -2.14 13.32
C SER A 94 -7.29 -3.00 14.18
N PRO A 95 -8.56 -2.64 14.37
CA PRO A 95 -9.49 -3.44 15.19
C PRO A 95 -9.58 -4.92 14.77
N SER A 96 -9.40 -5.22 13.49
CA SER A 96 -9.44 -6.59 12.97
C SER A 96 -8.06 -7.15 12.62
N GLY A 97 -6.99 -6.51 13.08
CA GLY A 97 -5.65 -7.09 13.10
C GLY A 97 -4.73 -6.68 11.95
N LEU A 98 -5.11 -5.77 11.04
CA LEU A 98 -4.17 -5.28 10.02
C LEU A 98 -3.02 -4.52 10.69
N PRO A 99 -1.74 -4.94 10.49
CA PRO A 99 -0.60 -4.23 11.02
C PRO A 99 -0.40 -2.90 10.28
N PHE A 100 -0.07 -1.86 11.04
CA PHE A 100 0.32 -0.55 10.52
C PHE A 100 1.23 0.15 11.53
N CYS A 101 1.90 1.23 11.10
CA CYS A 101 2.65 2.06 12.04
C CYS A 101 2.13 3.50 12.01
N VAL A 102 2.45 4.23 13.09
CA VAL A 102 2.45 5.68 13.12
C VAL A 102 3.89 6.14 13.19
N CYS A 103 4.32 6.97 12.25
CA CYS A 103 5.70 7.41 12.10
C CYS A 103 5.79 8.93 12.17
N ASP A 104 6.75 9.44 12.96
CA ASP A 104 7.13 10.85 12.95
C ASP A 104 8.09 11.09 11.77
N GLU A 105 7.51 11.32 10.61
CA GLU A 105 8.27 11.64 9.40
C GLU A 105 8.06 13.08 8.97
N GLN A 106 9.19 13.80 8.84
CA GLN A 106 9.22 15.16 8.30
C GLN A 106 9.64 15.18 6.82
N TRP A 107 9.13 14.25 6.03
CA TRP A 107 9.49 14.19 4.62
C TRP A 107 8.78 15.27 3.82
N PRO A 108 9.46 15.90 2.85
CA PRO A 108 8.78 16.79 1.92
C PRO A 108 7.77 15.95 1.13
N HIS A 109 6.48 16.19 1.37
CA HIS A 109 5.36 15.44 0.78
C HIS A 109 5.14 15.78 -0.71
N ARG A 110 6.21 15.78 -1.51
CA ARG A 110 6.09 15.93 -2.94
C ARG A 110 5.85 14.55 -3.56
N ARG A 111 4.64 14.36 -4.08
CA ARG A 111 4.26 13.14 -4.80
C ARG A 111 5.12 12.99 -6.06
N PRO A 112 5.74 11.82 -6.31
CA PRO A 112 6.41 11.52 -7.57
C PRO A 112 5.44 11.53 -8.75
N GLY A 113 5.94 11.91 -9.92
CA GLY A 113 5.20 11.79 -11.19
C GLY A 113 5.00 10.35 -11.61
N ALA A 114 4.02 10.10 -12.50
CA ALA A 114 3.84 8.79 -13.12
C ALA A 114 5.03 8.44 -14.03
N THR A 115 5.51 7.20 -13.92
CA THR A 115 6.56 6.67 -14.79
C THR A 115 6.02 6.48 -16.20
N ALA A 116 6.73 7.00 -17.19
CA ALA A 116 6.44 6.80 -18.61
C ALA A 116 7.22 5.59 -19.15
N TRP A 117 6.54 4.68 -19.81
CA TRP A 117 7.11 3.47 -20.35
C TRP A 117 7.42 3.58 -21.86
N PRO A 118 8.30 2.73 -22.41
CA PRO A 118 8.75 2.84 -23.80
C PRO A 118 7.62 2.75 -24.85
N ASP A 119 6.54 2.06 -24.54
CA ASP A 119 5.35 1.93 -25.41
C ASP A 119 4.40 3.14 -25.32
N GLY A 120 4.72 4.12 -24.49
CA GLY A 120 3.99 5.37 -24.35
C GLY A 120 2.95 5.41 -23.23
N HIS A 121 2.60 4.26 -22.62
CA HIS A 121 1.70 4.29 -21.46
C HIS A 121 2.43 4.79 -20.20
N ARG A 122 1.65 5.16 -19.19
CA ARG A 122 2.16 5.66 -17.91
C ARG A 122 1.47 4.94 -16.77
N SER A 123 2.24 4.67 -15.72
CA SER A 123 1.69 4.11 -14.49
C SER A 123 2.38 4.64 -13.24
N ARG A 124 1.69 4.54 -12.11
CA ARG A 124 2.21 4.86 -10.79
C ARG A 124 1.46 4.03 -9.74
N LEU A 125 2.12 3.72 -8.65
CA LEU A 125 1.46 3.22 -7.45
C LEU A 125 0.62 4.36 -6.85
N VAL A 126 -0.71 4.21 -6.84
CA VAL A 126 -1.65 5.30 -6.50
C VAL A 126 -2.48 5.02 -5.27
N GLN A 127 -2.57 3.76 -4.84
CA GLN A 127 -3.52 3.37 -3.82
C GLN A 127 -3.01 2.16 -3.03
N LEU A 128 -3.34 2.12 -1.75
CA LEU A 128 -3.29 0.94 -0.91
C LEU A 128 -4.71 0.52 -0.62
N CYS A 129 -5.04 -0.73 -0.90
CA CYS A 129 -6.34 -1.32 -0.64
C CYS A 129 -6.28 -2.19 0.61
N VAL A 130 -7.21 -1.97 1.54
CA VAL A 130 -7.46 -2.83 2.69
C VAL A 130 -8.61 -3.77 2.36
N ASP A 131 -8.30 -5.05 2.22
CA ASP A 131 -9.26 -6.12 1.97
C ASP A 131 -9.86 -6.60 3.28
N VAL A 132 -11.15 -6.41 3.45
CA VAL A 132 -11.83 -6.65 4.72
C VAL A 132 -12.91 -7.72 4.56
N PRO A 133 -12.83 -8.85 5.28
CA PRO A 133 -13.94 -9.81 5.35
C PRO A 133 -15.25 -9.12 5.74
N ALA A 134 -16.36 -9.56 5.16
CA ALA A 134 -17.66 -8.92 5.33
C ALA A 134 -18.04 -8.71 6.79
N SER A 135 -17.69 -9.65 7.69
CA SER A 135 -17.97 -9.59 9.13
C SER A 135 -17.24 -8.47 9.89
N HIS A 136 -16.15 -7.93 9.32
CA HIS A 136 -15.31 -6.90 9.93
C HIS A 136 -15.43 -5.54 9.23
N TYR A 137 -16.16 -5.48 8.10
CA TYR A 137 -16.13 -4.34 7.19
C TYR A 137 -16.54 -3.03 7.85
N ASP A 138 -17.68 -2.98 8.52
CA ASP A 138 -18.18 -1.75 9.12
C ASP A 138 -17.24 -1.21 10.22
N THR A 139 -16.62 -2.12 10.98
CA THR A 139 -15.65 -1.77 12.03
C THR A 139 -14.37 -1.20 11.45
N GLU A 140 -13.81 -1.87 10.43
CA GLU A 140 -12.58 -1.42 9.76
C GLU A 140 -12.81 -0.10 9.01
N LEU A 141 -13.91 0.03 8.28
CA LEU A 141 -14.23 1.26 7.57
C LEU A 141 -14.38 2.46 8.54
N ALA A 142 -15.11 2.27 9.62
CA ALA A 142 -15.26 3.31 10.64
C ALA A 142 -13.92 3.69 11.28
N PHE A 143 -13.07 2.69 11.54
CA PHE A 143 -11.73 2.90 12.07
C PHE A 143 -10.88 3.72 11.09
N TRP A 144 -10.75 3.30 9.83
CA TRP A 144 -9.87 3.97 8.87
C TRP A 144 -10.33 5.39 8.55
N ARG A 145 -11.64 5.65 8.49
CA ARG A 145 -12.20 7.00 8.39
C ARG A 145 -11.75 7.90 9.54
N ALA A 146 -11.92 7.41 10.77
CA ALA A 146 -11.59 8.18 11.97
C ALA A 146 -10.07 8.29 12.19
N ALA A 147 -9.30 7.24 11.86
CA ALA A 147 -7.86 7.20 12.00
C ALA A 147 -7.17 8.20 11.06
N THR A 148 -7.58 8.23 9.81
CA THR A 148 -7.00 9.10 8.77
C THR A 148 -7.59 10.51 8.80
N GLY A 149 -8.87 10.65 9.10
CA GLY A 149 -9.61 11.91 8.95
C GLY A 149 -9.69 12.37 7.49
N TRP A 150 -9.49 11.46 6.54
CA TRP A 150 -9.51 11.76 5.10
C TRP A 150 -10.94 11.85 4.57
N ASP A 151 -11.08 12.53 3.43
CA ASP A 151 -12.40 12.70 2.81
C ASP A 151 -12.87 11.42 2.13
N ASP A 152 -14.17 11.17 2.22
CA ASP A 152 -14.84 10.15 1.43
C ASP A 152 -14.97 10.59 -0.03
N GLU A 153 -14.49 9.77 -0.96
CA GLU A 153 -14.71 9.94 -2.38
C GLU A 153 -15.62 8.83 -2.90
N PRO A 154 -16.75 9.17 -3.56
CA PRO A 154 -17.66 8.18 -4.12
C PRO A 154 -16.96 7.25 -5.10
N VAL A 155 -17.32 5.96 -5.04
CA VAL A 155 -16.91 4.92 -6.00
C VAL A 155 -18.20 4.24 -6.48
N ASP A 156 -18.28 3.95 -7.79
CA ASP A 156 -19.49 3.38 -8.41
C ASP A 156 -19.73 1.88 -8.08
N ALA A 157 -19.01 1.33 -7.11
CA ALA A 157 -19.12 -0.07 -6.69
C ALA A 157 -19.31 -0.16 -5.16
N PRO A 158 -20.38 -0.79 -4.67
CA PRO A 158 -20.76 -0.75 -3.26
C PRO A 158 -19.80 -1.47 -2.31
N GLU A 159 -18.97 -2.37 -2.84
CA GLU A 159 -17.92 -3.05 -2.08
C GLU A 159 -16.70 -2.20 -1.81
N PHE A 160 -16.54 -1.06 -2.48
CA PHE A 160 -15.39 -0.19 -2.34
C PHE A 160 -15.74 1.12 -1.64
N HIS A 161 -14.85 1.55 -0.76
CA HIS A 161 -14.91 2.83 -0.09
C HIS A 161 -13.55 3.52 -0.15
N ARG A 162 -13.47 4.67 -0.84
CA ARG A 162 -12.22 5.39 -1.05
C ARG A 162 -12.08 6.56 -0.08
N LEU A 163 -10.93 6.63 0.58
CA LEU A 163 -10.51 7.73 1.44
C LEU A 163 -9.37 8.49 0.77
N VAL A 164 -9.54 9.78 0.59
CA VAL A 164 -8.61 10.65 -0.14
C VAL A 164 -8.07 11.74 0.77
N HIS A 165 -6.76 11.85 0.86
CA HIS A 165 -6.11 12.93 1.56
C HIS A 165 -6.16 14.21 0.71
N ARG A 166 -6.59 15.34 1.31
CA ARG A 166 -6.68 16.64 0.61
C ARG A 166 -5.34 17.23 0.21
N ALA A 167 -4.28 17.00 1.00
CA ALA A 167 -2.93 17.34 0.63
C ALA A 167 -2.36 16.26 -0.29
N GLU A 168 -1.26 16.53 -0.99
CA GLU A 168 -0.64 15.67 -2.01
C GLU A 168 -0.10 14.32 -1.47
N SER A 169 -0.94 13.54 -0.75
CA SER A 169 -0.56 12.18 -0.38
C SER A 169 -0.28 11.37 -1.65
N PRO A 170 0.84 10.65 -1.71
CA PRO A 170 1.16 9.82 -2.87
C PRO A 170 0.21 8.66 -3.06
N LEU A 171 -0.40 8.18 -1.97
CA LEU A 171 -1.34 7.06 -1.96
C LEU A 171 -2.70 7.50 -1.42
N GLN A 172 -3.74 6.95 -2.00
CA GLN A 172 -5.10 6.93 -1.46
C GLN A 172 -5.29 5.64 -0.66
N LEU A 173 -6.28 5.61 0.22
CA LEU A 173 -6.67 4.41 0.94
C LEU A 173 -8.03 3.92 0.42
N LEU A 174 -8.07 2.69 -0.07
CA LEU A 174 -9.31 2.01 -0.42
C LEU A 174 -9.63 0.98 0.66
N VAL A 175 -10.88 0.89 1.07
CA VAL A 175 -11.37 -0.20 1.92
C VAL A 175 -12.32 -1.03 1.08
N GLN A 176 -11.96 -2.29 0.85
CA GLN A 176 -12.74 -3.23 0.06
C GLN A 176 -13.47 -4.22 0.96
N ARG A 177 -14.79 -4.31 0.82
CA ARG A 177 -15.58 -5.38 1.42
C ARG A 177 -15.43 -6.64 0.56
N LEU A 178 -14.93 -7.70 1.16
CA LEU A 178 -14.83 -9.02 0.53
C LEU A 178 -16.17 -9.76 0.55
N GLY A 179 -16.27 -10.81 -0.25
CA GLY A 179 -17.45 -11.68 -0.25
C GLY A 179 -17.70 -12.34 1.10
N ASP A 180 -18.95 -12.73 1.35
CA ASP A 180 -19.38 -13.35 2.61
C ASP A 180 -18.74 -14.72 2.86
N ASP A 181 -18.17 -15.32 1.82
CA ASP A 181 -17.46 -16.60 1.80
C ASP A 181 -15.93 -16.46 1.97
N ASP A 182 -15.38 -15.25 2.08
CA ASP A 182 -13.96 -15.05 2.37
C ASP A 182 -13.69 -15.30 3.87
N PRO A 183 -13.02 -16.41 4.23
CA PRO A 183 -12.72 -16.74 5.61
C PRO A 183 -11.41 -16.10 6.10
N GLY A 184 -10.78 -15.26 5.26
CA GLY A 184 -9.46 -14.71 5.50
C GLY A 184 -9.43 -13.65 6.59
N GLU A 185 -8.23 -13.27 6.95
CA GLU A 185 -7.96 -12.12 7.83
C GLU A 185 -7.98 -10.82 7.03
N VAL A 186 -8.11 -9.68 7.72
CA VAL A 186 -7.90 -8.36 7.10
C VAL A 186 -6.47 -8.27 6.58
N ARG A 187 -6.34 -7.85 5.34
CA ARG A 187 -5.06 -7.79 4.63
C ARG A 187 -5.00 -6.56 3.73
N ALA A 188 -3.83 -6.26 3.18
CA ALA A 188 -3.69 -5.14 2.27
C ALA A 188 -2.98 -5.55 0.99
N HIS A 189 -3.28 -4.83 -0.09
CA HIS A 189 -2.57 -4.91 -1.35
C HIS A 189 -2.35 -3.53 -1.98
N LEU A 190 -1.51 -3.48 -2.99
CA LEU A 190 -1.13 -2.26 -3.69
C LEU A 190 -1.84 -2.17 -5.04
N ASP A 191 -2.22 -0.94 -5.44
CA ASP A 191 -2.83 -0.69 -6.74
C ASP A 191 -1.95 0.22 -7.60
N LEU A 192 -1.60 -0.27 -8.78
CA LEU A 192 -1.01 0.51 -9.86
C LEU A 192 -2.13 1.18 -10.65
N GLY A 193 -2.11 2.51 -10.73
CA GLY A 193 -2.96 3.26 -11.63
C GLY A 193 -2.32 3.35 -13.02
N SER A 194 -3.10 3.09 -14.07
CA SER A 194 -2.69 3.28 -15.46
C SER A 194 -3.88 3.65 -16.33
N ARG A 195 -3.67 4.53 -17.31
CA ARG A 195 -4.68 4.84 -18.33
C ARG A 195 -4.78 3.75 -19.40
N ASP A 196 -3.83 2.82 -19.43
CA ASP A 196 -3.82 1.64 -20.30
C ASP A 196 -3.54 0.39 -19.45
N VAL A 197 -4.59 -0.15 -18.83
CA VAL A 197 -4.51 -1.34 -17.97
C VAL A 197 -3.99 -2.56 -18.74
N PRO A 198 -4.43 -2.85 -19.97
CA PRO A 198 -3.88 -3.96 -20.75
C PRO A 198 -2.36 -3.86 -20.98
N ALA A 199 -1.85 -2.68 -21.34
CA ALA A 199 -0.40 -2.47 -21.53
C ALA A 199 0.35 -2.65 -20.21
N GLU A 200 -0.18 -2.12 -19.11
CA GLU A 200 0.44 -2.27 -17.77
C GLU A 200 0.45 -3.74 -17.33
N VAL A 201 -0.65 -4.48 -17.54
CA VAL A 201 -0.71 -5.92 -17.23
C VAL A 201 0.33 -6.70 -18.03
N ALA A 202 0.40 -6.49 -19.35
CA ALA A 202 1.40 -7.16 -20.20
C ALA A 202 2.83 -6.86 -19.74
N ARG A 203 3.10 -5.61 -19.33
CA ARG A 203 4.40 -5.19 -18.82
C ARG A 203 4.76 -5.90 -17.52
N VAL A 204 3.87 -5.92 -16.53
CA VAL A 204 4.18 -6.55 -15.23
C VAL A 204 4.23 -8.07 -15.32
N GLU A 205 3.46 -8.71 -16.22
CA GLU A 205 3.60 -10.14 -16.52
C GLU A 205 4.98 -10.46 -17.10
N ALA A 206 5.51 -9.61 -18.00
CA ALA A 206 6.87 -9.76 -18.52
C ALA A 206 7.95 -9.61 -17.41
N LEU A 207 7.65 -8.95 -16.31
CA LEU A 207 8.48 -8.85 -15.11
C LEU A 207 8.31 -10.04 -14.14
N GLY A 208 7.40 -10.96 -14.41
CA GLY A 208 7.17 -12.16 -13.62
C GLY A 208 5.92 -12.14 -12.74
N ALA A 209 5.04 -11.15 -12.88
CA ALA A 209 3.72 -11.19 -12.25
C ALA A 209 2.84 -12.27 -12.91
N ARG A 210 1.85 -12.75 -12.16
CA ARG A 210 0.86 -13.70 -12.65
C ARG A 210 -0.54 -13.11 -12.50
N VAL A 211 -1.32 -13.10 -13.59
CA VAL A 211 -2.73 -12.71 -13.53
C VAL A 211 -3.51 -13.71 -12.66
N LEU A 212 -4.26 -13.21 -11.70
CA LEU A 212 -5.16 -13.97 -10.85
C LEU A 212 -6.59 -13.95 -11.42
N ARG A 213 -7.12 -12.76 -11.68
CA ARG A 213 -8.46 -12.58 -12.24
C ARG A 213 -8.64 -11.18 -12.82
N PRO A 214 -9.42 -11.02 -13.90
CA PRO A 214 -9.92 -9.72 -14.34
C PRO A 214 -11.06 -9.24 -13.42
N GLY A 215 -11.22 -7.93 -13.30
CA GLY A 215 -12.35 -7.24 -12.69
C GLY A 215 -12.84 -6.10 -13.57
N ASP A 216 -13.85 -5.36 -13.12
CA ASP A 216 -14.32 -4.17 -13.81
C ASP A 216 -13.40 -2.97 -13.51
N GLY A 217 -12.67 -2.52 -14.51
CA GLY A 217 -11.68 -1.45 -14.39
C GLY A 217 -10.38 -1.84 -13.69
N PHE A 218 -10.14 -3.12 -13.40
CA PHE A 218 -8.89 -3.61 -12.81
C PHE A 218 -8.55 -5.04 -13.21
N VAL A 219 -7.29 -5.42 -13.02
CA VAL A 219 -6.83 -6.81 -13.09
C VAL A 219 -6.07 -7.11 -11.81
N ALA A 220 -6.51 -8.15 -11.09
CA ALA A 220 -5.78 -8.66 -9.94
C ALA A 220 -4.63 -9.56 -10.38
N LEU A 221 -3.46 -9.31 -9.82
CA LEU A 221 -2.21 -9.99 -10.12
C LEU A 221 -1.55 -10.50 -8.83
N GLN A 222 -0.53 -11.31 -9.01
CA GLN A 222 0.34 -11.77 -7.93
C GLN A 222 1.79 -11.49 -8.32
N ASP A 223 2.55 -10.93 -7.41
CA ASP A 223 3.98 -10.71 -7.61
C ASP A 223 4.78 -12.02 -7.47
N PRO A 224 6.09 -12.04 -7.81
CA PRO A 224 6.90 -13.26 -7.74
C PRO A 224 7.14 -13.82 -6.34
N VAL A 225 6.78 -13.09 -5.27
CA VAL A 225 6.90 -13.57 -3.88
C VAL A 225 5.54 -13.95 -3.26
N GLY A 226 4.47 -13.91 -4.08
CA GLY A 226 3.15 -14.37 -3.67
C GLY A 226 2.20 -13.28 -3.18
N LEU A 227 2.59 -12.00 -3.21
CA LEU A 227 1.73 -10.90 -2.79
C LEU A 227 0.75 -10.50 -3.89
N PRO A 228 -0.55 -10.32 -3.56
CA PRO A 228 -1.51 -9.76 -4.50
C PRO A 228 -1.28 -8.27 -4.70
N PHE A 229 -1.58 -7.79 -5.91
CA PHE A 229 -1.67 -6.38 -6.26
C PHE A 229 -2.61 -6.21 -7.45
N CYS A 230 -3.04 -4.97 -7.74
CA CYS A 230 -3.88 -4.72 -8.91
C CYS A 230 -3.23 -3.73 -9.89
N ALA A 231 -3.52 -3.92 -11.17
CA ALA A 231 -3.43 -2.87 -12.19
C ALA A 231 -4.84 -2.32 -12.41
N THR A 232 -5.03 -1.01 -12.21
CA THR A 232 -6.35 -0.36 -12.17
C THR A 232 -6.44 0.78 -13.17
N ALA A 233 -7.66 1.14 -13.58
CA ALA A 233 -7.92 2.30 -14.43
C ALA A 233 -7.84 3.66 -13.67
N ASN A 234 -7.35 3.67 -12.43
CA ASN A 234 -7.10 4.91 -11.70
C ASN A 234 -6.08 5.77 -12.44
N ASP A 235 -6.32 7.09 -12.45
CA ASP A 235 -5.42 8.03 -13.11
C ASP A 235 -4.05 8.07 -12.38
N PRO A 236 -2.94 7.71 -13.05
CA PRO A 236 -1.62 7.70 -12.43
C PRO A 236 -1.08 9.10 -12.13
N ASP A 237 -1.66 10.14 -12.71
CA ASP A 237 -1.25 11.54 -12.54
C ASP A 237 -2.05 12.27 -11.42
N ARG A 238 -3.09 11.64 -10.90
CA ARG A 238 -3.97 12.19 -9.86
C ARG A 238 -3.43 11.96 -8.44
#